data_fa37c381a06c5c83f9b2207718b232ee
#
_entry.id   fa37c381a06c5c83f9b2207718b232ee
#
_cell.length_a   1.000
_cell.length_b   1.000
_cell.length_c   1.000
_cell.angle_alpha   90.00
_cell.angle_beta   90.00
_cell.angle_gamma   90.00
#
_symmetry.space_group_name_H-M   'P 1'
#
loop_
_entity.id
_entity.type
_entity.pdbx_description
1 polymer ?
#
loop_
_entity_poly.entity_id
_entity_poly.type
_entity_poly.pdbx_seq_one_letter_code
_entity_poly.pdbx_strand_id
1 'polypeptide(L)'
;TIRTHDIATLGLWGPKAEEALGNFVDADEISLENFPFVTAKNLTLNLSGGKTIDVWAARISYVGESGWEIYLNNNSDEGLALYDSLLEVGVIPVGIETYANSRRLEKSFRLQGADLETEYNACEAAIQRPLVKEADFHGKAAHLKHREEDPCAILCTMTVDDLNVSGVPRYPVGISPIINPSTGEVPVDSKGR
;
A
#
# COMPACT_ATOMS: atom_id res chain seq x y z
N THR A 1 15.08 13.46 12.60
CA THR A 1 14.14 14.56 12.92
C THR A 1 12.74 14.09 12.56
N ILE A 2 11.79 14.22 13.50
CA ILE A 2 10.37 13.91 13.26
C ILE A 2 9.73 15.18 12.68
N ARG A 3 9.08 15.07 11.52
CA ARG A 3 8.47 16.19 10.78
C ARG A 3 6.98 15.97 10.49
N THR A 4 6.28 15.29 11.38
CA THR A 4 4.87 14.87 11.19
C THR A 4 3.90 16.02 10.95
N HIS A 5 4.21 17.21 11.47
CA HIS A 5 3.34 18.38 11.32
C HIS A 5 3.74 19.31 10.18
N ASP A 6 4.90 19.07 9.57
CA ASP A 6 5.46 19.96 8.53
C ASP A 6 5.12 19.48 7.10
N ILE A 7 4.62 18.24 6.95
CA ILE A 7 4.42 17.61 5.65
C ILE A 7 2.96 17.17 5.53
N ALA A 8 2.31 17.59 4.46
CA ALA A 8 1.06 17.00 3.98
C ALA A 8 1.38 15.95 2.91
N THR A 9 0.57 14.92 2.82
CA THR A 9 0.72 13.84 1.84
C THR A 9 -0.59 13.61 1.11
N LEU A 10 -0.53 13.59 -0.22
CA LEU A 10 -1.63 13.17 -1.08
C LEU A 10 -1.20 11.94 -1.87
N GLY A 11 -2.07 10.94 -1.93
CA GLY A 11 -1.89 9.78 -2.79
C GLY A 11 -2.72 9.93 -4.07
N LEU A 12 -2.10 9.77 -5.22
CA LEU A 12 -2.75 9.76 -6.52
C LEU A 12 -2.47 8.42 -7.20
N TRP A 13 -3.48 7.56 -7.30
CA TRP A 13 -3.33 6.23 -7.89
C TRP A 13 -4.49 5.89 -8.83
N GLY A 14 -4.20 5.07 -9.79
CA GLY A 14 -5.19 4.54 -10.72
C GLY A 14 -4.63 4.43 -12.14
N PRO A 15 -5.36 3.77 -13.05
CA PRO A 15 -4.93 3.61 -14.44
C PRO A 15 -4.80 4.94 -15.20
N LYS A 16 -5.44 6.00 -14.71
CA LYS A 16 -5.36 7.37 -15.26
C LYS A 16 -4.55 8.35 -14.43
N ALA A 17 -3.78 7.87 -13.45
CA ALA A 17 -3.01 8.75 -12.56
C ALA A 17 -1.96 9.56 -13.33
N GLU A 18 -1.33 8.97 -14.35
CA GLU A 18 -0.36 9.64 -15.21
C GLU A 18 -1.00 10.71 -16.07
N GLU A 19 -2.17 10.44 -16.66
CA GLU A 19 -2.98 11.41 -17.39
C GLU A 19 -3.40 12.60 -16.48
N ALA A 20 -3.85 12.30 -15.27
CA ALA A 20 -4.26 13.32 -14.31
C ALA A 20 -3.10 14.22 -13.88
N LEU A 21 -1.95 13.64 -13.50
CA LEU A 21 -0.78 14.40 -13.08
C LEU A 21 -0.15 15.18 -14.23
N GLY A 22 -0.20 14.64 -15.45
CA GLY A 22 0.28 15.29 -16.67
C GLY A 22 -0.44 16.61 -17.06
N ASN A 23 -1.56 16.94 -16.40
CA ASN A 23 -2.15 18.27 -16.52
C ASN A 23 -1.34 19.38 -15.82
N PHE A 24 -0.43 19.01 -14.91
CA PHE A 24 0.28 19.93 -14.03
C PHE A 24 1.79 19.92 -14.22
N VAL A 25 2.32 18.91 -14.91
CA VAL A 25 3.76 18.71 -15.18
C VAL A 25 3.95 18.11 -16.56
N ASP A 26 5.12 18.26 -17.15
CA ASP A 26 5.42 17.64 -18.44
C ASP A 26 5.27 16.12 -18.36
N ALA A 27 4.52 15.54 -19.27
CA ALA A 27 4.26 14.10 -19.32
C ALA A 27 5.55 13.27 -19.43
N ASP A 28 6.58 13.78 -20.10
CA ASP A 28 7.88 13.12 -20.21
C ASP A 28 8.59 13.03 -18.85
N GLU A 29 8.46 14.05 -18.00
CA GLU A 29 9.02 14.04 -16.65
C GLU A 29 8.45 12.92 -15.76
N ILE A 30 7.19 12.56 -15.95
CA ILE A 30 6.49 11.55 -15.15
C ILE A 30 6.34 10.22 -15.86
N SER A 31 6.91 10.08 -17.04
CA SER A 31 6.96 8.82 -17.81
C SER A 31 7.67 7.72 -17.00
N LEU A 32 7.39 6.46 -17.31
CA LEU A 32 8.04 5.33 -16.62
C LEU A 32 9.56 5.31 -16.85
N GLU A 33 10.03 5.84 -17.97
CA GLU A 33 11.45 5.94 -18.31
C GLU A 33 12.16 6.97 -17.41
N ASN A 34 11.58 8.16 -17.23
CA ASN A 34 12.19 9.27 -16.50
C ASN A 34 11.84 9.31 -15.01
N PHE A 35 10.82 8.53 -14.61
CA PHE A 35 10.41 8.37 -13.23
C PHE A 35 10.05 6.90 -12.95
N PRO A 36 11.03 6.00 -12.84
CA PRO A 36 10.80 4.58 -12.64
C PRO A 36 10.09 4.27 -11.31
N PHE A 37 9.42 3.12 -11.27
CA PHE A 37 8.79 2.64 -10.04
C PHE A 37 9.82 2.43 -8.91
N VAL A 38 9.42 2.72 -7.67
CA VAL A 38 10.28 2.69 -6.46
C VAL A 38 11.39 3.76 -6.49
N THR A 39 11.17 4.85 -7.20
CA THR A 39 12.02 6.04 -7.14
C THR A 39 11.26 7.25 -6.62
N ALA A 40 11.99 8.28 -6.26
CA ALA A 40 11.42 9.54 -5.79
C ALA A 40 12.25 10.72 -6.30
N LYS A 41 11.57 11.82 -6.62
CA LYS A 41 12.21 13.07 -7.05
C LYS A 41 11.34 14.29 -6.74
N ASN A 42 11.96 15.46 -6.84
CA ASN A 42 11.21 16.72 -6.81
C ASN A 42 10.53 16.97 -8.14
N LEU A 43 9.33 17.50 -8.09
CA LEU A 43 8.55 17.97 -9.24
C LEU A 43 8.07 19.38 -8.95
N THR A 44 8.00 20.19 -9.99
CA THR A 44 7.33 21.50 -9.97
C THR A 44 6.00 21.38 -10.69
N LEU A 45 4.89 21.57 -10.00
CA LEU A 45 3.54 21.41 -10.53
C LEU A 45 2.93 22.79 -10.82
N ASN A 46 2.40 22.97 -12.03
CA ASN A 46 1.68 24.17 -12.45
C ASN A 46 0.17 23.91 -12.30
N LEU A 47 -0.39 24.34 -11.19
CA LEU A 47 -1.79 24.09 -10.84
C LEU A 47 -2.78 24.96 -11.57
N SER A 48 -4.04 24.60 -11.53
CA SER A 48 -5.16 25.43 -11.95
C SER A 48 -5.09 26.82 -11.27
N GLY A 49 -5.47 27.86 -12.00
CA GLY A 49 -5.39 29.23 -11.50
C GLY A 49 -3.99 29.87 -11.55
N GLY A 50 -2.99 29.18 -12.10
CA GLY A 50 -1.63 29.71 -12.32
C GLY A 50 -0.72 29.66 -11.09
N LYS A 51 -1.09 28.91 -10.08
CA LYS A 51 -0.24 28.65 -8.91
C LYS A 51 0.80 27.58 -9.24
N THR A 52 2.05 27.82 -8.93
CA THR A 52 3.14 26.84 -9.06
C THR A 52 3.57 26.38 -7.67
N ILE A 53 3.73 25.06 -7.50
CA ILE A 53 4.17 24.45 -6.24
C ILE A 53 5.29 23.46 -6.48
N ASP A 54 6.20 23.34 -5.52
CA ASP A 54 7.23 22.33 -5.51
C ASP A 54 6.84 21.19 -4.56
N VAL A 55 6.91 19.96 -5.06
CA VAL A 55 6.56 18.76 -4.31
C VAL A 55 7.68 17.74 -4.38
N TRP A 56 7.77 16.87 -3.38
CA TRP A 56 8.55 15.66 -3.46
C TRP A 56 7.60 14.50 -3.76
N ALA A 57 7.78 13.81 -4.86
CA ALA A 57 6.93 12.73 -5.30
C ALA A 57 7.68 11.39 -5.26
N ALA A 58 7.03 10.35 -4.77
CA ALA A 58 7.53 8.98 -4.78
C ALA A 58 6.60 8.12 -5.66
N ARG A 59 7.13 7.48 -6.70
CA ARG A 59 6.37 6.57 -7.54
C ARG A 59 6.26 5.20 -6.88
N ILE A 60 5.36 5.12 -5.94
CA ILE A 60 5.04 3.92 -5.16
C ILE A 60 3.53 3.76 -5.04
N SER A 61 3.09 2.54 -4.75
CA SER A 61 1.66 2.25 -4.63
C SER A 61 1.41 1.20 -3.54
N TYR A 62 0.49 1.49 -2.66
CA TYR A 62 -0.04 0.53 -1.71
C TYR A 62 -1.40 -0.05 -2.15
N VAL A 63 -1.99 0.52 -3.18
CA VAL A 63 -3.27 0.07 -3.77
C VAL A 63 -3.08 -0.83 -4.99
N GLY A 64 -1.84 -1.01 -5.44
CA GLY A 64 -1.48 -1.85 -6.58
C GLY A 64 -1.81 -1.28 -7.95
N GLU A 65 -2.11 0.00 -8.02
CA GLU A 65 -2.29 0.77 -9.24
C GLU A 65 -1.10 1.70 -9.48
N SER A 66 -0.89 2.18 -10.71
CA SER A 66 0.12 3.19 -11.01
C SER A 66 -0.18 4.49 -10.29
N GLY A 67 0.86 5.25 -9.92
CA GLY A 67 0.70 6.56 -9.32
C GLY A 67 1.79 6.93 -8.34
N TRP A 68 1.51 7.92 -7.51
CA TRP A 68 2.49 8.56 -6.64
C TRP A 68 1.93 8.88 -5.27
N GLU A 69 2.82 8.85 -4.27
CA GLU A 69 2.66 9.62 -3.04
C GLU A 69 3.33 10.97 -3.25
N ILE A 70 2.58 12.04 -3.03
CA ILE A 70 3.01 13.42 -3.26
C ILE A 70 3.10 14.11 -1.91
N TYR A 71 4.28 14.57 -1.56
CA TYR A 71 4.61 15.19 -0.28
C TYR A 71 4.87 16.68 -0.49
N LEU A 72 4.25 17.50 0.32
CA LEU A 72 4.35 18.94 0.23
C LEU A 72 4.35 19.59 1.61
N ASN A 73 4.70 20.86 1.66
CA ASN A 73 4.75 21.60 2.91
C ASN A 73 3.34 21.84 3.46
N ASN A 74 3.10 21.39 4.70
CA ASN A 74 1.80 21.55 5.35
C ASN A 74 1.53 22.97 5.90
N ASN A 75 2.52 23.85 5.86
CA ASN A 75 2.39 25.23 6.37
C ASN A 75 1.83 26.22 5.33
N SER A 76 1.36 25.71 4.18
CA SER A 76 0.85 26.52 3.08
C SER A 76 -0.48 25.97 2.58
N ASP A 77 -1.21 26.79 1.82
CA ASP A 77 -2.44 26.37 1.11
C ASP A 77 -2.16 25.47 -0.10
N GLU A 78 -0.93 25.01 -0.26
CA GLU A 78 -0.51 24.22 -1.42
C GLU A 78 -1.20 22.85 -1.48
N GLY A 79 -1.35 22.19 -0.32
CA GLY A 79 -2.04 20.90 -0.23
C GLY A 79 -3.49 20.96 -0.68
N LEU A 80 -4.21 22.00 -0.25
CA LEU A 80 -5.59 22.24 -0.68
C LEU A 80 -5.66 22.61 -2.15
N ALA A 81 -4.78 23.48 -2.61
CA ALA A 81 -4.72 23.88 -4.03
C ALA A 81 -4.44 22.68 -4.95
N LEU A 82 -3.53 21.80 -4.57
CA LEU A 82 -3.27 20.57 -5.33
C LEU A 82 -4.49 19.63 -5.31
N TYR A 83 -5.11 19.44 -4.14
CA TYR A 83 -6.30 18.61 -4.02
C TYR A 83 -7.44 19.12 -4.90
N ASP A 84 -7.76 20.42 -4.86
CA ASP A 84 -8.81 21.04 -5.67
C ASP A 84 -8.49 20.90 -7.16
N SER A 85 -7.24 21.16 -7.57
CA SER A 85 -6.82 21.00 -8.97
C SER A 85 -6.96 19.56 -9.48
N LEU A 86 -6.66 18.58 -8.63
CA LEU A 86 -6.87 17.16 -8.97
C LEU A 86 -8.36 16.83 -9.16
N LEU A 87 -9.23 17.39 -8.33
CA LEU A 87 -10.68 17.23 -8.51
C LEU A 87 -11.17 17.85 -9.83
N GLU A 88 -10.66 19.01 -10.20
CA GLU A 88 -11.00 19.70 -11.46
C GLU A 88 -10.68 18.87 -12.71
N VAL A 89 -9.60 18.08 -12.68
CA VAL A 89 -9.24 17.16 -13.77
C VAL A 89 -9.91 15.78 -13.66
N GLY A 90 -10.89 15.62 -12.76
CA GLY A 90 -11.75 14.45 -12.67
C GLY A 90 -11.20 13.31 -11.78
N VAL A 91 -10.21 13.58 -10.94
CA VAL A 91 -9.80 12.61 -9.91
C VAL A 91 -10.90 12.48 -8.86
N ILE A 92 -11.22 11.24 -8.51
CA ILE A 92 -12.27 10.93 -7.53
C ILE A 92 -11.63 10.71 -6.16
N PRO A 93 -12.03 11.47 -5.12
CA PRO A 93 -11.53 11.24 -3.78
C PRO A 93 -12.05 9.90 -3.23
N VAL A 94 -11.17 9.18 -2.55
CA VAL A 94 -11.51 7.89 -1.93
C VAL A 94 -11.23 7.91 -0.44
N GLY A 95 -12.01 7.15 0.32
CA GLY A 95 -11.81 7.02 1.76
C GLY A 95 -10.66 6.09 2.12
N ILE A 96 -10.20 6.19 3.36
CA ILE A 96 -9.08 5.40 3.90
C ILE A 96 -9.34 3.88 3.81
N GLU A 97 -10.59 3.44 3.90
CA GLU A 97 -10.95 2.03 3.77
C GLU A 97 -10.66 1.47 2.37
N THR A 98 -10.83 2.29 1.33
CA THR A 98 -10.45 1.90 -0.04
C THR A 98 -8.94 1.71 -0.15
N TYR A 99 -8.15 2.57 0.46
CA TYR A 99 -6.69 2.49 0.48
C TYR A 99 -6.20 1.34 1.37
N ALA A 100 -6.57 1.36 2.65
CA ALA A 100 -5.98 0.52 3.69
C ALA A 100 -6.57 -0.89 3.73
N ASN A 101 -7.80 -1.08 3.33
CA ASN A 101 -8.48 -2.39 3.42
C ASN A 101 -8.71 -3.02 2.06
N SER A 102 -9.57 -2.48 1.21
CA SER A 102 -9.99 -3.21 0.02
C SER A 102 -8.89 -3.31 -1.04
N ARG A 103 -8.28 -2.21 -1.44
CA ARG A 103 -7.34 -2.23 -2.58
C ARG A 103 -6.00 -2.87 -2.25
N ARG A 104 -5.41 -2.58 -1.07
CA ARG A 104 -4.18 -3.24 -0.66
C ARG A 104 -4.40 -4.75 -0.50
N LEU A 105 -5.58 -5.16 0.00
CA LEU A 105 -5.91 -6.56 0.24
C LEU A 105 -6.04 -7.35 -1.09
N GLU A 106 -6.63 -6.76 -2.13
CA GLU A 106 -6.67 -7.35 -3.47
C GLU A 106 -5.28 -7.67 -4.03
N LYS A 107 -4.25 -6.96 -3.59
CA LYS A 107 -2.84 -7.17 -3.96
C LYS A 107 -2.05 -7.99 -2.94
N SER A 108 -2.69 -8.48 -1.90
CA SER A 108 -2.02 -9.18 -0.79
C SER A 108 -0.97 -8.33 -0.07
N PHE A 109 -1.08 -7.01 -0.12
CA PHE A 109 -0.18 -6.14 0.62
C PHE A 109 -0.51 -6.17 2.11
N ARG A 110 0.52 -6.27 2.93
CA ARG A 110 0.40 -6.40 4.39
C ARG A 110 0.18 -5.04 5.02
N LEU A 111 -0.74 -4.97 5.98
CA LEU A 111 -1.00 -3.77 6.77
C LEU A 111 -0.17 -3.81 8.05
N GLN A 112 0.64 -2.76 8.26
CA GLN A 112 1.36 -2.58 9.52
C GLN A 112 0.37 -2.34 10.67
N GLY A 113 0.53 -3.06 11.76
CA GLY A 113 -0.36 -2.98 12.91
C GLY A 113 -1.60 -3.88 12.82
N ALA A 114 -1.71 -4.70 11.77
CA ALA A 114 -2.75 -5.73 11.64
C ALA A 114 -2.15 -7.05 11.11
N ASP A 115 -1.58 -7.03 9.90
CA ASP A 115 -0.95 -8.21 9.31
C ASP A 115 0.54 -8.32 9.67
N LEU A 116 1.17 -7.21 10.05
CA LEU A 116 2.56 -7.11 10.49
C LEU A 116 2.58 -6.62 11.94
N GLU A 117 2.56 -7.56 12.84
CA GLU A 117 2.65 -7.39 14.29
C GLU A 117 3.89 -8.09 14.84
N THR A 118 4.16 -7.91 16.13
CA THR A 118 5.33 -8.52 16.78
C THR A 118 5.22 -10.04 16.94
N GLU A 119 4.04 -10.60 16.75
CA GLU A 119 3.80 -12.04 16.85
C GLU A 119 4.18 -12.83 15.59
N TYR A 120 4.37 -12.15 14.44
CA TYR A 120 4.76 -12.80 13.19
C TYR A 120 6.12 -12.31 12.70
N ASN A 121 6.97 -13.25 12.32
CA ASN A 121 8.21 -12.92 11.62
C ASN A 121 7.99 -12.74 10.11
N ALA A 122 9.01 -12.26 9.38
CA ALA A 122 8.90 -11.98 7.95
C ALA A 122 8.61 -13.23 7.10
N CYS A 123 8.97 -14.42 7.57
CA CYS A 123 8.69 -15.68 6.88
C CYS A 123 7.22 -16.05 7.02
N GLU A 124 6.68 -15.94 8.24
CA GLU A 124 5.27 -16.20 8.54
C GLU A 124 4.36 -15.16 7.86
N ALA A 125 4.78 -13.92 7.80
CA ALA A 125 4.06 -12.86 7.09
C ALA A 125 4.14 -12.96 5.56
N ALA A 126 4.90 -13.94 5.03
CA ALA A 126 5.12 -14.17 3.61
C ALA A 126 5.66 -12.93 2.85
N ILE A 127 6.52 -12.13 3.50
CA ILE A 127 7.17 -10.95 2.92
C ILE A 127 8.70 -11.10 2.80
N GLN A 128 9.23 -12.27 3.10
CA GLN A 128 10.66 -12.52 2.96
C GLN A 128 11.11 -12.42 1.50
N ARG A 129 12.19 -11.70 1.27
CA ARG A 129 12.81 -11.63 -0.05
C ARG A 129 13.67 -12.88 -0.31
N PRO A 130 13.84 -13.30 -1.57
CA PRO A 130 14.69 -14.45 -1.91
C PRO A 130 16.13 -14.29 -1.43
N LEU A 131 16.68 -13.07 -1.55
CA LEU A 131 18.05 -12.75 -1.16
C LEU A 131 18.07 -11.88 0.10
N VAL A 132 18.96 -12.22 1.02
CA VAL A 132 19.29 -11.40 2.18
C VAL A 132 20.54 -10.60 1.84
N LYS A 133 20.52 -9.29 2.10
CA LYS A 133 21.68 -8.43 1.83
C LYS A 133 22.90 -8.87 2.63
N GLU A 134 24.09 -8.75 2.05
CA GLU A 134 25.35 -9.12 2.70
C GLU A 134 25.69 -8.22 3.89
N ALA A 135 25.43 -6.93 3.77
CA ALA A 135 25.65 -5.97 4.85
C ALA A 135 24.92 -6.38 6.12
N ASP A 136 25.52 -6.08 7.26
CA ASP A 136 24.91 -6.32 8.55
C ASP A 136 23.72 -5.38 8.81
N PHE A 137 22.73 -5.87 9.56
CA PHE A 137 21.54 -5.09 9.97
C PHE A 137 20.95 -5.68 11.25
N HIS A 138 20.23 -4.82 11.97
CA HIS A 138 19.55 -5.25 13.18
C HIS A 138 18.56 -6.39 12.90
N GLY A 139 18.67 -7.50 13.65
CA GLY A 139 17.84 -8.69 13.49
C GLY A 139 18.28 -9.68 12.40
N LYS A 140 19.41 -9.47 11.71
CA LYS A 140 19.88 -10.37 10.64
C LYS A 140 20.02 -11.83 11.09
N ALA A 141 20.64 -12.06 12.23
CA ALA A 141 20.82 -13.42 12.76
C ALA A 141 19.49 -14.13 13.03
N ALA A 142 18.52 -13.43 13.64
CA ALA A 142 17.18 -13.97 13.87
C ALA A 142 16.44 -14.23 12.55
N HIS A 143 16.54 -13.31 11.59
CA HIS A 143 15.93 -13.49 10.28
C HIS A 143 16.49 -14.71 9.52
N LEU A 144 17.81 -14.90 9.53
CA LEU A 144 18.44 -16.07 8.91
C LEU A 144 17.99 -17.37 9.57
N LYS A 145 17.92 -17.39 10.90
CA LYS A 145 17.41 -18.54 11.66
C LYS A 145 15.96 -18.87 11.28
N HIS A 146 15.06 -17.88 11.23
CA HIS A 146 13.66 -18.09 10.84
C HIS A 146 13.51 -18.60 9.39
N ARG A 147 14.47 -18.31 8.51
CA ARG A 147 14.46 -18.83 7.13
C ARG A 147 14.81 -20.33 7.04
N GLU A 148 15.54 -20.84 8.01
CA GLU A 148 15.93 -22.27 8.11
C GLU A 148 14.89 -23.11 8.84
N GLU A 149 14.05 -22.46 9.64
CA GLU A 149 13.01 -23.10 10.43
C GLU A 149 11.70 -23.22 9.61
N ASP A 150 10.93 -24.25 9.91
CA ASP A 150 9.58 -24.44 9.40
C ASP A 150 8.65 -23.41 10.08
N PRO A 151 7.99 -22.49 9.35
CA PRO A 151 7.15 -21.49 9.99
C PRO A 151 5.96 -22.13 10.69
N CYS A 152 5.59 -21.61 11.87
CA CYS A 152 4.41 -22.08 12.61
C CYS A 152 3.10 -21.82 11.87
N ALA A 153 3.05 -20.71 11.15
CA ALA A 153 1.90 -20.28 10.35
C ALA A 153 2.41 -19.52 9.12
N ILE A 154 1.58 -19.40 8.11
CA ILE A 154 1.86 -18.56 6.93
C ILE A 154 0.62 -17.72 6.65
N LEU A 155 0.81 -16.41 6.55
CA LEU A 155 -0.25 -15.49 6.18
C LEU A 155 -0.62 -15.70 4.70
N CYS A 156 -1.88 -16.06 4.47
CA CYS A 156 -2.43 -16.29 3.13
C CYS A 156 -3.52 -15.28 2.81
N THR A 157 -3.62 -14.92 1.53
CA THR A 157 -4.76 -14.17 1.01
C THR A 157 -5.74 -15.16 0.40
N MET A 158 -7.01 -15.03 0.78
CA MET A 158 -8.08 -15.88 0.29
C MET A 158 -9.11 -15.05 -0.47
N THR A 159 -9.77 -15.67 -1.43
CA THR A 159 -10.98 -15.14 -2.08
C THR A 159 -12.21 -15.77 -1.47
N VAL A 160 -13.28 -15.01 -1.40
CA VAL A 160 -14.58 -15.49 -0.96
C VAL A 160 -15.48 -15.63 -2.18
N ASP A 161 -15.90 -16.85 -2.49
CA ASP A 161 -16.66 -17.16 -3.70
C ASP A 161 -18.13 -16.67 -3.61
N ASP A 162 -18.72 -16.70 -2.43
CA ASP A 162 -20.10 -16.23 -2.19
C ASP A 162 -20.15 -15.24 -1.04
N LEU A 163 -20.40 -13.99 -1.39
CA LEU A 163 -20.64 -12.90 -0.43
C LEU A 163 -22.11 -12.72 -0.07
N ASN A 164 -23.03 -13.46 -0.71
CA ASN A 164 -24.47 -13.34 -0.52
C ASN A 164 -25.01 -14.53 0.26
N VAL A 165 -25.27 -14.32 1.53
CA VAL A 165 -25.99 -15.30 2.36
C VAL A 165 -27.44 -14.85 2.50
N SER A 166 -28.38 -15.64 1.97
CA SER A 166 -29.81 -15.32 2.01
C SER A 166 -30.18 -13.99 1.34
N GLY A 167 -29.49 -13.63 0.25
CA GLY A 167 -29.74 -12.39 -0.51
C GLY A 167 -29.23 -11.10 0.16
N VAL A 168 -28.48 -11.23 1.25
CA VAL A 168 -27.86 -10.09 1.92
C VAL A 168 -26.33 -10.15 1.72
N PRO A 169 -25.70 -9.11 1.14
CA PRO A 169 -24.25 -9.05 1.05
C PRO A 169 -23.61 -9.12 2.44
N ARG A 170 -22.65 -10.01 2.62
CA ARG A 170 -21.90 -10.15 3.86
C ARG A 170 -20.41 -10.14 3.58
N TYR A 171 -19.66 -9.53 4.47
CA TYR A 171 -18.21 -9.53 4.44
C TYR A 171 -17.68 -10.37 5.59
N PRO A 172 -16.63 -11.18 5.38
CA PRO A 172 -15.96 -11.86 6.46
C PRO A 172 -15.53 -10.86 7.55
N VAL A 173 -15.82 -11.17 8.78
CA VAL A 173 -15.36 -10.38 9.93
C VAL A 173 -14.03 -10.98 10.39
N GLY A 174 -13.06 -10.14 10.78
CA GLY A 174 -11.80 -10.58 11.35
C GLY A 174 -12.00 -11.49 12.58
N ILE A 175 -10.97 -12.30 12.87
CA ILE A 175 -10.95 -13.26 14.02
C ILE A 175 -11.90 -14.46 13.84
N SER A 176 -12.50 -14.64 12.68
CA SER A 176 -13.32 -15.81 12.41
C SER A 176 -12.44 -17.01 12.09
N PRO A 177 -12.65 -18.19 12.72
CA PRO A 177 -11.88 -19.38 12.40
C PRO A 177 -12.22 -19.86 10.99
N ILE A 178 -11.21 -20.33 10.26
CA ILE A 178 -11.39 -21.04 9.00
C ILE A 178 -11.53 -22.50 9.33
N ILE A 179 -12.60 -23.12 8.90
CA ILE A 179 -12.89 -24.52 9.18
C ILE A 179 -12.93 -25.34 7.88
N ASN A 180 -12.52 -26.58 7.96
CA ASN A 180 -12.73 -27.55 6.88
C ASN A 180 -14.21 -27.94 6.84
N PRO A 181 -14.94 -27.69 5.74
CA PRO A 181 -16.37 -27.95 5.68
C PRO A 181 -16.72 -29.44 5.79
N SER A 182 -15.78 -30.35 5.48
CA SER A 182 -15.98 -31.78 5.55
C SER A 182 -15.80 -32.36 6.95
N THR A 183 -14.95 -31.75 7.79
CA THR A 183 -14.68 -32.24 9.15
C THR A 183 -15.26 -31.36 10.24
N GLY A 184 -15.57 -30.11 9.93
CA GLY A 184 -15.99 -29.10 10.92
C GLY A 184 -14.85 -28.60 11.83
N GLU A 185 -13.61 -28.94 11.53
CA GLU A 185 -12.44 -28.64 12.35
C GLU A 185 -11.57 -27.56 11.72
N VAL A 186 -10.82 -26.85 12.54
CA VAL A 186 -9.77 -25.92 12.07
C VAL A 186 -8.64 -26.77 11.47
N PRO A 187 -8.21 -26.49 10.22
CA PRO A 187 -7.07 -27.21 9.64
C PRO A 187 -5.81 -26.99 10.47
N VAL A 188 -5.11 -28.06 10.74
CA VAL A 188 -3.79 -28.06 11.42
C VAL A 188 -2.77 -28.77 10.57
N ASP A 189 -1.50 -28.45 10.74
CA ASP A 189 -0.40 -29.14 10.08
C ASP A 189 -0.16 -30.53 10.69
N SER A 190 0.83 -31.27 10.16
CA SER A 190 1.21 -32.58 10.67
C SER A 190 1.75 -32.58 12.10
N LYS A 191 2.01 -31.39 12.66
CA LYS A 191 2.48 -31.20 14.06
C LYS A 191 1.34 -30.74 14.98
N GLY A 192 0.10 -30.62 14.47
CA GLY A 192 -1.08 -30.19 15.23
C GLY A 192 -1.14 -28.68 15.50
N ARG A 193 -0.50 -27.86 14.66
CA ARG A 193 -0.41 -26.40 14.79
C ARG A 193 -1.34 -25.72 13.80
#